data_db0eb78876dc0178a4b4be8ddc61166b
#
_entry.id   db0eb78876dc0178a4b4be8ddc61166b
#
_cell.length_a   1.000
_cell.length_b   1.000
_cell.length_c   1.000
_cell.angle_alpha   90.00
_cell.angle_beta   90.00
_cell.angle_gamma   90.00
#
_symmetry.space_group_name_H-M   'P 1'
#
loop_
_entity.id
_entity.type
_entity.pdbx_description
1 polymer ?
#
loop_
_entity_poly.entity_id
_entity_poly.type
_entity_poly.pdbx_seq_one_letter_code
_entity_poly.pdbx_strand_id
1 'polypeptide(L)'
;MANIILVFAIFIALISCDKYYEKRKKPLPKGDTSRIKLPIKTAISEVSDYAFRFVDRSWLRQNRFGLWEMYLEGKPFDRGVTYGLLAQNLMANQEAFFYDQVQKIVSDQKKLIRLLKIVAWYNHKLPNHFSDEYQQEILGESHFMNSNFDWVGPPYFRALNLHGTHDIGHTLQDLMLVGCTSFAAWGGNSKDGKLIIGRNFDFYAGKGFSEEKMVVFMKPEKGIPFMLVSWPGFLGAVSGMNAKGLTVTINAGKSKIPLKTGTPISILTREILQYATNIEEAIEIAKSRKVFVSESILIGSAADGKAVIIEKSPKKQGLFVSGENQLVCSNHFQSEAFKKDKKNEEHIEKWHSQYRYERMNQLLDSVDKIDYLDVASILRNKEGFEGKMIGYGNEKAINQMMAHHGIIFKPEDLLVWVSANPCQMGEFVCYDLNKVFKEYGGLQSDKSIDVVSKTIPEDPFIRTKEFQNYLTFRKLEETVDNKSNELATDTLSTQLIQEFLESNPDYYLNNYKLAKYYQLKEKYYEAILQYEIALSKEVTTVYEVEDINERLKKCRKKIK
;
A
#
# COMPACT_ATOMS: atom_id res chain seq x y z
N MET A 1 15.35 18.74 -0.05
CA MET A 1 14.45 19.41 -1.03
C MET A 1 14.68 18.94 -2.48
N ALA A 2 15.89 18.92 -3.05
CA ALA A 2 16.08 18.48 -4.45
C ALA A 2 15.68 17.01 -4.70
N ASN A 3 15.96 16.10 -3.77
CA ASN A 3 15.57 14.68 -3.88
C ASN A 3 14.05 14.47 -3.71
N ILE A 4 13.38 15.30 -2.89
CA ILE A 4 11.92 15.29 -2.73
C ILE A 4 11.25 15.70 -4.05
N ILE A 5 11.77 16.73 -4.72
CA ILE A 5 11.24 17.19 -6.02
C ILE A 5 11.43 16.13 -7.10
N LEU A 6 12.56 15.42 -7.13
CA LEU A 6 12.82 14.38 -8.12
C LEU A 6 11.94 13.16 -7.90
N VAL A 7 11.62 12.83 -6.70
CA VAL A 7 10.90 11.64 -6.26
C VAL A 7 9.38 11.81 -6.42
N PHE A 8 8.83 12.96 -6.07
CA PHE A 8 7.45 13.31 -6.41
C PHE A 8 7.26 13.62 -7.90
N ALA A 9 8.34 13.98 -8.58
CA ALA A 9 8.38 13.99 -10.04
C ALA A 9 7.97 12.65 -10.64
N ILE A 10 8.27 11.58 -9.95
CA ILE A 10 7.94 10.22 -10.38
C ILE A 10 6.50 9.87 -10.00
N PHE A 11 5.95 10.36 -8.90
CA PHE A 11 4.51 10.24 -8.57
C PHE A 11 3.63 11.00 -9.59
N ILE A 12 4.13 12.14 -10.05
CA ILE A 12 3.55 12.94 -11.14
C ILE A 12 3.69 12.23 -12.51
N ALA A 13 4.44 11.12 -12.56
CA ALA A 13 4.58 10.23 -13.70
C ALA A 13 3.28 9.68 -14.24
N LEU A 14 2.22 9.87 -13.54
CA LEU A 14 0.89 9.46 -13.97
C LEU A 14 0.29 10.35 -15.07
N ILE A 15 0.94 11.47 -15.42
CA ILE A 15 0.33 12.52 -16.18
C ILE A 15 1.13 12.81 -17.43
N SER A 16 0.50 12.78 -18.58
CA SER A 16 1.16 12.89 -19.88
C SER A 16 0.60 14.00 -20.76
N CYS A 17 1.43 14.56 -21.63
CA CYS A 17 1.01 15.52 -22.65
C CYS A 17 0.51 14.82 -23.92
N ASP A 18 -0.63 15.23 -24.45
CA ASP A 18 -1.24 14.75 -25.70
C ASP A 18 -0.26 14.60 -26.87
N LYS A 19 0.64 15.56 -27.08
CA LYS A 19 1.66 15.51 -28.14
C LYS A 19 2.60 14.31 -28.09
N TYR A 20 2.81 13.69 -26.93
CA TYR A 20 3.65 12.51 -26.82
C TYR A 20 2.92 11.23 -27.18
N TYR A 21 1.60 11.18 -26.95
CA TYR A 21 0.76 10.04 -27.28
C TYR A 21 0.27 10.07 -28.74
N GLU A 22 0.03 11.25 -29.33
CA GLU A 22 -0.32 11.40 -30.73
C GLU A 22 0.78 10.93 -31.70
N LYS A 23 2.06 11.02 -31.33
CA LYS A 23 3.17 10.51 -32.15
C LYS A 23 3.29 8.98 -32.18
N ARG A 24 2.41 8.25 -31.51
CA ARG A 24 2.46 6.78 -31.45
C ARG A 24 1.65 6.15 -32.57
N LYS A 25 2.35 5.40 -33.40
CA LYS A 25 1.78 4.56 -34.46
C LYS A 25 1.12 3.26 -33.96
N LYS A 26 1.02 2.99 -32.66
CA LYS A 26 0.26 1.84 -32.14
C LYS A 26 -1.17 2.27 -31.85
N PRO A 27 -2.17 1.65 -32.48
CA PRO A 27 -3.57 1.92 -32.16
C PRO A 27 -3.85 1.56 -30.69
N LEU A 28 -4.80 2.28 -30.07
CA LEU A 28 -5.37 1.87 -28.79
C LEU A 28 -5.93 0.44 -28.92
N PRO A 29 -5.97 -0.34 -27.84
CA PRO A 29 -6.61 -1.65 -27.83
C PRO A 29 -8.03 -1.52 -28.42
N LYS A 30 -8.43 -2.46 -29.28
CA LYS A 30 -9.78 -2.48 -29.82
C LYS A 30 -10.73 -3.06 -28.78
N GLY A 31 -11.68 -2.29 -28.31
CA GLY A 31 -12.76 -2.74 -27.44
C GLY A 31 -14.12 -2.58 -28.13
N ASP A 32 -15.10 -3.39 -27.74
CA ASP A 32 -16.48 -3.22 -28.16
C ASP A 32 -17.12 -2.07 -27.40
N THR A 33 -17.18 -0.89 -28.03
CA THR A 33 -17.76 0.31 -27.42
C THR A 33 -19.30 0.33 -27.49
N SER A 34 -19.94 -0.69 -28.08
CA SER A 34 -21.41 -0.72 -28.24
C SER A 34 -22.13 -0.73 -26.88
N ARG A 35 -21.53 -1.34 -25.87
CA ARG A 35 -22.07 -1.37 -24.50
C ARG A 35 -22.04 -0.01 -23.79
N ILE A 36 -21.12 0.89 -24.16
CA ILE A 36 -21.00 2.23 -23.53
C ILE A 36 -22.20 3.11 -23.88
N LYS A 37 -22.85 2.86 -25.04
CA LYS A 37 -24.01 3.63 -25.54
C LYS A 37 -25.36 3.06 -25.07
N LEU A 38 -25.37 1.88 -24.46
CA LEU A 38 -26.61 1.30 -23.94
C LEU A 38 -26.98 2.03 -22.65
N PRO A 39 -28.28 2.40 -22.48
CA PRO A 39 -28.78 2.82 -21.19
C PRO A 39 -28.69 1.62 -20.25
N ILE A 40 -27.56 1.50 -19.57
CA ILE A 40 -27.36 0.46 -18.57
C ILE A 40 -28.36 0.77 -17.48
N LYS A 41 -29.30 -0.14 -17.25
CA LYS A 41 -30.15 -0.11 -16.07
C LYS A 41 -29.27 -0.29 -14.85
N THR A 42 -28.60 0.76 -14.44
CA THR A 42 -28.02 0.85 -13.10
C THR A 42 -29.19 1.05 -12.17
N ALA A 43 -29.63 0.00 -11.50
CA ALA A 43 -30.49 0.17 -10.36
C ALA A 43 -29.60 0.68 -9.23
N ILE A 44 -29.61 1.97 -8.99
CA ILE A 44 -29.15 2.53 -7.74
C ILE A 44 -30.30 2.31 -6.77
N SER A 45 -30.22 1.29 -5.94
CA SER A 45 -31.13 1.17 -4.83
C SER A 45 -30.49 1.87 -3.61
N GLU A 46 -30.99 3.03 -3.26
CA GLU A 46 -30.74 3.64 -1.96
C GLU A 46 -31.58 2.91 -0.88
N VAL A 47 -31.40 1.61 -0.77
CA VAL A 47 -32.05 0.83 0.26
C VAL A 47 -31.06 0.64 1.39
N SER A 48 -31.30 1.31 2.50
CA SER A 48 -30.50 1.34 3.71
C SER A 48 -29.31 2.30 3.73
N ASP A 49 -28.66 2.45 4.86
CA ASP A 49 -27.52 3.35 5.14
C ASP A 49 -26.24 3.07 4.30
N TYR A 50 -26.27 2.09 3.38
CA TYR A 50 -25.13 1.66 2.58
C TYR A 50 -25.42 1.74 1.09
N ALA A 51 -24.48 2.36 0.34
CA ALA A 51 -24.58 2.45 -1.10
C ALA A 51 -24.47 1.05 -1.75
N PHE A 52 -25.45 0.68 -2.59
CA PHE A 52 -25.44 -0.55 -3.37
C PHE A 52 -25.73 -0.25 -4.84
N ARG A 53 -24.90 -0.79 -5.74
CA ARG A 53 -25.05 -0.64 -7.20
C ARG A 53 -24.79 -1.98 -7.87
N PHE A 54 -25.48 -2.28 -8.96
CA PHE A 54 -25.21 -3.48 -9.75
C PHE A 54 -25.36 -3.24 -11.26
N VAL A 55 -24.63 -4.02 -12.05
CA VAL A 55 -24.68 -4.07 -13.51
C VAL A 55 -24.56 -5.55 -13.91
N ASP A 56 -25.56 -6.10 -14.56
CA ASP A 56 -25.64 -7.54 -14.89
C ASP A 56 -25.43 -8.41 -13.62
N ARG A 57 -24.36 -9.18 -13.58
CA ARG A 57 -23.99 -10.02 -12.42
C ARG A 57 -22.93 -9.41 -11.52
N SER A 58 -22.44 -8.22 -11.87
CA SER A 58 -21.44 -7.50 -11.11
C SER A 58 -22.09 -6.46 -10.20
N TRP A 59 -21.47 -6.17 -9.07
CA TRP A 59 -22.01 -5.24 -8.11
C TRP A 59 -20.92 -4.53 -7.29
N LEU A 60 -21.26 -3.37 -6.74
CA LEU A 60 -20.47 -2.58 -5.79
C LEU A 60 -21.35 -2.19 -4.62
N ARG A 61 -20.82 -2.32 -3.41
CA ARG A 61 -21.49 -1.84 -2.20
C ARG A 61 -20.48 -1.40 -1.14
N GLN A 62 -20.90 -0.59 -0.21
CA GLN A 62 -20.18 -0.37 1.04
C GLN A 62 -20.81 -1.22 2.13
N ASN A 63 -20.00 -1.97 2.88
CA ASN A 63 -20.50 -2.76 3.99
C ASN A 63 -20.58 -1.93 5.29
N ARG A 64 -21.17 -2.52 6.34
CA ARG A 64 -21.34 -1.85 7.65
C ARG A 64 -20.03 -1.46 8.35
N PHE A 65 -18.90 -1.93 7.88
CA PHE A 65 -17.56 -1.61 8.40
C PHE A 65 -16.85 -0.54 7.57
N GLY A 66 -17.52 0.03 6.58
CA GLY A 66 -16.97 1.06 5.68
C GLY A 66 -16.10 0.52 4.54
N LEU A 67 -15.94 -0.81 4.39
CA LEU A 67 -15.22 -1.40 3.26
C LEU A 67 -16.10 -1.39 2.01
N TRP A 68 -15.52 -0.96 0.90
CA TRP A 68 -16.14 -1.14 -0.42
C TRP A 68 -15.92 -2.56 -0.91
N GLU A 69 -16.98 -3.28 -1.17
CA GLU A 69 -16.98 -4.64 -1.70
C GLU A 69 -17.44 -4.60 -3.15
N MET A 70 -16.65 -5.20 -4.05
CA MET A 70 -16.98 -5.25 -5.46
C MET A 70 -16.87 -6.68 -6.00
N TYR A 71 -17.85 -7.11 -6.77
CA TYR A 71 -17.80 -8.34 -7.55
C TYR A 71 -17.82 -8.01 -9.04
N LEU A 72 -16.85 -8.54 -9.79
CA LEU A 72 -16.70 -8.33 -11.22
C LEU A 72 -16.58 -9.65 -11.95
N GLU A 73 -17.35 -9.86 -13.04
CA GLU A 73 -17.19 -11.03 -13.90
C GLU A 73 -17.27 -10.65 -15.39
N GLY A 74 -16.76 -11.54 -16.26
CA GLY A 74 -16.90 -11.46 -17.71
C GLY A 74 -15.62 -11.18 -18.47
N LYS A 75 -15.79 -10.71 -19.73
CA LYS A 75 -14.69 -10.41 -20.65
C LYS A 75 -13.90 -9.17 -20.22
N PRO A 76 -12.63 -9.06 -20.59
CA PRO A 76 -11.77 -7.98 -20.10
C PRO A 76 -12.32 -6.58 -20.32
N PHE A 77 -12.68 -6.23 -21.54
CA PHE A 77 -13.23 -4.91 -21.85
C PHE A 77 -14.55 -4.65 -21.10
N ASP A 78 -15.45 -5.64 -21.07
CA ASP A 78 -16.73 -5.57 -20.38
C ASP A 78 -16.54 -5.39 -18.87
N ARG A 79 -15.57 -6.08 -18.26
CA ARG A 79 -15.20 -5.90 -16.84
C ARG A 79 -14.74 -4.47 -16.57
N GLY A 80 -13.89 -3.91 -17.44
CA GLY A 80 -13.42 -2.54 -17.32
C GLY A 80 -14.56 -1.52 -17.41
N VAL A 81 -15.47 -1.70 -18.37
CA VAL A 81 -16.68 -0.88 -18.49
C VAL A 81 -17.55 -0.99 -17.24
N THR A 82 -17.77 -2.21 -16.76
CA THR A 82 -18.58 -2.46 -15.58
C THR A 82 -17.95 -1.87 -14.32
N TYR A 83 -16.62 -2.02 -14.16
CA TYR A 83 -15.88 -1.41 -13.07
C TYR A 83 -16.04 0.13 -13.08
N GLY A 84 -15.82 0.75 -14.25
CA GLY A 84 -15.95 2.20 -14.41
C GLY A 84 -17.35 2.70 -14.09
N LEU A 85 -18.40 2.01 -14.56
CA LEU A 85 -19.80 2.34 -14.26
C LEU A 85 -20.12 2.29 -12.77
N LEU A 86 -19.68 1.22 -12.10
CA LEU A 86 -19.97 1.01 -10.68
C LEU A 86 -19.15 1.96 -9.79
N ALA A 87 -17.87 2.17 -10.10
CA ALA A 87 -16.92 2.88 -9.26
C ALA A 87 -16.61 4.31 -9.70
N GLN A 88 -17.33 4.89 -10.69
CA GLN A 88 -17.00 6.19 -11.30
C GLN A 88 -16.73 7.30 -10.27
N ASN A 89 -17.59 7.44 -9.27
CA ASN A 89 -17.44 8.48 -8.25
C ASN A 89 -16.20 8.21 -7.36
N LEU A 90 -15.98 6.95 -6.98
CA LEU A 90 -14.80 6.57 -6.19
C LEU A 90 -13.50 6.82 -6.98
N MET A 91 -13.48 6.48 -8.27
CA MET A 91 -12.34 6.76 -9.17
C MET A 91 -12.09 8.26 -9.28
N ALA A 92 -13.13 9.07 -9.43
CA ALA A 92 -13.02 10.53 -9.51
C ALA A 92 -12.46 11.13 -8.21
N ASN A 93 -12.92 10.65 -7.04
CA ASN A 93 -12.42 11.07 -5.74
C ASN A 93 -10.93 10.69 -5.57
N GLN A 94 -10.58 9.46 -5.92
CA GLN A 94 -9.20 8.98 -5.80
C GLN A 94 -8.25 9.72 -6.73
N GLU A 95 -8.66 10.00 -7.97
CA GLU A 95 -7.88 10.78 -8.92
C GLU A 95 -7.68 12.22 -8.40
N ALA A 96 -8.74 12.87 -7.92
CA ALA A 96 -8.68 14.20 -7.33
C ALA A 96 -7.76 14.23 -6.08
N PHE A 97 -7.86 13.22 -5.23
CA PHE A 97 -7.00 13.08 -4.05
C PHE A 97 -5.52 13.01 -4.46
N PHE A 98 -5.15 12.19 -5.42
CA PHE A 98 -3.76 12.11 -5.89
C PHE A 98 -3.26 13.45 -6.45
N TYR A 99 -4.07 14.17 -7.21
CA TYR A 99 -3.71 15.50 -7.71
C TYR A 99 -3.48 16.50 -6.60
N ASP A 100 -4.34 16.53 -5.59
CA ASP A 100 -4.19 17.39 -4.43
C ASP A 100 -2.88 17.12 -3.69
N GLN A 101 -2.53 15.84 -3.45
CA GLN A 101 -1.25 15.49 -2.83
C GLN A 101 -0.05 15.96 -3.67
N VAL A 102 -0.13 15.83 -4.98
CA VAL A 102 0.92 16.29 -5.90
C VAL A 102 1.07 17.80 -5.87
N GLN A 103 -0.03 18.56 -5.88
CA GLN A 103 0.00 20.02 -5.85
C GLN A 103 0.56 20.57 -4.54
N LYS A 104 0.29 19.92 -3.40
CA LYS A 104 0.90 20.28 -2.11
C LYS A 104 2.42 20.26 -2.14
N ILE A 105 3.01 19.40 -2.99
CA ILE A 105 4.45 19.22 -3.10
C ILE A 105 5.06 20.06 -4.20
N VAL A 106 4.37 20.22 -5.33
CA VAL A 106 4.82 21.02 -6.47
C VAL A 106 3.81 22.13 -6.75
N SER A 107 3.88 23.20 -5.97
CA SER A 107 2.97 24.35 -6.09
C SER A 107 3.16 25.18 -7.38
N ASP A 108 4.33 25.11 -8.03
CA ASP A 108 4.62 25.79 -9.30
C ASP A 108 4.10 24.97 -10.48
N GLN A 109 3.02 25.44 -11.10
CA GLN A 109 2.36 24.79 -12.22
C GLN A 109 3.27 24.59 -13.44
N LYS A 110 4.23 25.51 -13.71
CA LYS A 110 5.18 25.35 -14.83
C LYS A 110 6.21 24.25 -14.55
N LYS A 111 6.63 24.10 -13.30
CA LYS A 111 7.50 22.99 -12.87
C LYS A 111 6.73 21.68 -12.94
N LEU A 112 5.49 21.66 -12.48
CA LEU A 112 4.58 20.54 -12.58
C LEU A 112 4.48 20.05 -14.03
N ILE A 113 4.08 20.90 -14.99
CA ILE A 113 3.94 20.54 -16.41
C ILE A 113 5.25 20.01 -17.01
N ARG A 114 6.42 20.60 -16.67
CA ARG A 114 7.72 20.09 -17.17
C ARG A 114 8.00 18.68 -16.66
N LEU A 115 7.70 18.44 -15.43
CA LEU A 115 7.88 17.18 -14.76
C LEU A 115 6.96 16.12 -15.37
N LEU A 116 5.70 16.44 -15.63
CA LEU A 116 4.72 15.61 -16.32
C LEU A 116 5.22 15.14 -17.70
N LYS A 117 5.90 16.02 -18.44
CA LYS A 117 6.50 15.67 -19.75
C LYS A 117 7.62 14.63 -19.63
N ILE A 118 8.48 14.74 -18.63
CA ILE A 118 9.56 13.77 -18.40
C ILE A 118 8.99 12.40 -18.12
N VAL A 119 7.92 12.36 -17.40
CA VAL A 119 7.26 11.14 -16.99
C VAL A 119 6.46 10.50 -18.12
N ALA A 120 5.74 11.29 -18.89
CA ALA A 120 5.12 10.79 -20.10
C ALA A 120 6.15 10.16 -21.04
N TRP A 121 7.34 10.77 -21.13
CA TRP A 121 8.46 10.18 -21.85
C TRP A 121 8.93 8.87 -21.25
N TYR A 122 9.06 8.76 -19.93
CA TYR A 122 9.45 7.52 -19.25
C TYR A 122 8.41 6.42 -19.46
N ASN A 123 7.13 6.71 -19.25
CA ASN A 123 6.04 5.74 -19.34
C ASN A 123 5.56 5.45 -20.77
N HIS A 124 6.17 6.05 -21.77
CA HIS A 124 5.71 5.90 -23.15
C HIS A 124 5.69 4.45 -23.66
N LYS A 125 6.46 3.52 -23.07
CA LYS A 125 6.48 2.09 -23.39
C LYS A 125 5.70 1.22 -22.43
N LEU A 126 5.10 1.82 -21.40
CA LEU A 126 4.36 1.09 -20.39
C LEU A 126 3.28 0.15 -20.96
N PRO A 127 2.48 0.54 -21.99
CA PRO A 127 1.49 -0.38 -22.59
C PRO A 127 2.07 -1.69 -23.12
N ASN A 128 3.35 -1.71 -23.52
CA ASN A 128 3.99 -2.93 -24.04
C ASN A 128 4.27 -3.99 -22.97
N HIS A 129 4.10 -3.61 -21.70
CA HIS A 129 4.33 -4.46 -20.53
C HIS A 129 3.04 -4.99 -19.90
N PHE A 130 1.89 -4.67 -20.52
CA PHE A 130 0.58 -5.22 -20.15
C PHE A 130 0.15 -6.23 -21.21
N SER A 131 -0.47 -7.34 -20.80
CA SER A 131 -1.14 -8.24 -21.72
C SER A 131 -2.31 -7.55 -22.42
N ASP A 132 -2.73 -8.05 -23.57
CA ASP A 132 -3.91 -7.51 -24.28
C ASP A 132 -5.17 -7.53 -23.40
N GLU A 133 -5.32 -8.56 -22.59
CA GLU A 133 -6.41 -8.69 -21.63
C GLU A 133 -6.48 -7.49 -20.68
N TYR A 134 -5.38 -7.16 -20.02
CA TYR A 134 -5.34 -6.04 -19.07
C TYR A 134 -5.44 -4.69 -19.77
N GLN A 135 -4.88 -4.55 -20.97
CA GLN A 135 -5.05 -3.34 -21.77
C GLN A 135 -6.53 -3.09 -22.15
N GLN A 136 -7.27 -4.14 -22.50
CA GLN A 136 -8.70 -4.03 -22.80
C GLN A 136 -9.52 -3.66 -21.57
N GLU A 137 -9.21 -4.24 -20.42
CA GLU A 137 -9.87 -3.92 -19.15
C GLU A 137 -9.65 -2.44 -18.78
N ILE A 138 -8.40 -1.97 -18.83
CA ILE A 138 -8.05 -0.56 -18.58
C ILE A 138 -8.70 0.37 -19.62
N LEU A 139 -8.81 -0.06 -20.86
CA LEU A 139 -9.53 0.72 -21.88
C LEU A 139 -11.02 0.86 -21.52
N GLY A 140 -11.67 -0.22 -21.11
CA GLY A 140 -13.07 -0.17 -20.66
C GLY A 140 -13.27 0.78 -19.49
N GLU A 141 -12.44 0.68 -18.45
CA GLU A 141 -12.43 1.56 -17.28
C GLU A 141 -12.21 3.02 -17.65
N SER A 142 -11.30 3.29 -18.58
CA SER A 142 -10.87 4.64 -18.94
C SER A 142 -11.98 5.55 -19.49
N HIS A 143 -13.07 4.98 -20.00
CA HIS A 143 -14.22 5.74 -20.47
C HIS A 143 -14.98 6.46 -19.35
N PHE A 144 -14.70 6.12 -18.10
CA PHE A 144 -15.32 6.69 -16.90
C PHE A 144 -14.37 7.55 -16.07
N MET A 145 -13.16 7.83 -16.58
CA MET A 145 -12.22 8.75 -15.96
C MET A 145 -12.76 10.17 -15.91
N ASN A 146 -12.41 10.92 -14.87
CA ASN A 146 -12.91 12.28 -14.66
C ASN A 146 -12.37 13.26 -15.72
N SER A 147 -13.25 13.86 -16.51
CA SER A 147 -12.90 14.81 -17.58
C SER A 147 -12.23 16.10 -17.05
N ASN A 148 -12.39 16.44 -15.76
CA ASN A 148 -11.70 17.59 -15.16
C ASN A 148 -10.16 17.45 -15.23
N PHE A 149 -9.65 16.25 -15.43
CA PHE A 149 -8.23 15.96 -15.55
C PHE A 149 -7.75 15.66 -16.97
N ASP A 150 -8.56 15.92 -18.02
CA ASP A 150 -8.18 15.69 -19.41
C ASP A 150 -6.99 16.56 -19.86
N TRP A 151 -6.76 17.70 -19.19
CA TRP A 151 -5.58 18.53 -19.37
C TRP A 151 -4.26 17.82 -19.02
N VAL A 152 -4.34 16.75 -18.25
CA VAL A 152 -3.24 15.90 -17.81
C VAL A 152 -2.83 14.93 -18.91
N GLY A 153 -3.78 14.38 -19.64
CA GLY A 153 -3.59 13.45 -20.75
C GLY A 153 -4.83 12.61 -21.04
N PRO A 154 -4.78 11.85 -22.14
CA PRO A 154 -5.89 10.99 -22.54
C PRO A 154 -6.32 10.00 -21.46
N PRO A 155 -7.61 9.78 -21.25
CA PRO A 155 -8.15 8.93 -20.17
C PRO A 155 -7.50 7.54 -20.07
N TYR A 156 -7.31 6.85 -21.20
CA TYR A 156 -6.65 5.53 -21.21
C TYR A 156 -5.25 5.55 -20.61
N PHE A 157 -4.45 6.56 -20.93
CA PHE A 157 -3.09 6.64 -20.40
C PHE A 157 -3.06 7.08 -18.94
N ARG A 158 -4.03 7.86 -18.49
CA ARG A 158 -4.20 8.20 -17.07
C ARG A 158 -4.54 6.94 -16.27
N ALA A 159 -5.55 6.16 -16.72
CA ALA A 159 -5.90 4.89 -16.10
C ALA A 159 -4.73 3.89 -16.09
N LEU A 160 -4.02 3.74 -17.22
CA LEU A 160 -2.83 2.89 -17.32
C LEU A 160 -1.73 3.31 -16.33
N ASN A 161 -1.52 4.61 -16.17
CA ASN A 161 -0.54 5.13 -15.23
C ASN A 161 -0.96 4.87 -13.77
N LEU A 162 -2.25 4.98 -13.42
CA LEU A 162 -2.73 4.62 -12.08
C LEU A 162 -2.38 3.18 -11.71
N HIS A 163 -2.41 2.26 -12.66
CA HIS A 163 -1.96 0.87 -12.46
C HIS A 163 -0.44 0.72 -12.26
N GLY A 164 0.36 1.70 -12.63
CA GLY A 164 1.79 1.79 -12.35
C GLY A 164 2.14 2.55 -11.07
N THR A 165 1.15 3.14 -10.38
CA THR A 165 1.38 4.07 -9.24
C THR A 165 2.09 3.40 -8.07
N HIS A 166 1.77 2.15 -7.77
CA HIS A 166 2.41 1.39 -6.72
C HIS A 166 3.93 1.34 -6.92
N ASP A 167 4.38 0.97 -8.11
CA ASP A 167 5.79 0.83 -8.43
C ASP A 167 6.54 2.17 -8.41
N ILE A 168 5.83 3.23 -8.75
CA ILE A 168 6.35 4.60 -8.68
C ILE A 168 6.53 5.01 -7.23
N GLY A 169 5.58 4.67 -6.35
CA GLY A 169 5.68 4.88 -4.91
C GLY A 169 6.90 4.20 -4.29
N HIS A 170 7.37 3.10 -4.88
CA HIS A 170 8.59 2.40 -4.46
C HIS A 170 9.88 3.19 -4.63
N THR A 171 9.96 4.06 -5.63
CA THR A 171 11.09 4.97 -5.76
C THR A 171 11.13 6.00 -4.63
N LEU A 172 10.02 6.08 -3.86
CA LEU A 172 9.82 6.94 -2.69
C LEU A 172 10.17 6.29 -1.36
N GLN A 173 10.63 5.04 -1.34
CA GLN A 173 11.05 4.34 -0.13
C GLN A 173 12.04 5.15 0.71
N ASP A 174 12.90 5.95 0.06
CA ASP A 174 13.83 6.86 0.73
C ASP A 174 13.13 8.00 1.50
N LEU A 175 11.80 8.11 1.39
CA LEU A 175 10.97 9.08 2.11
C LEU A 175 10.13 8.46 3.25
N MET A 176 10.40 7.21 3.63
CA MET A 176 9.70 6.50 4.70
C MET A 176 8.18 6.32 4.46
N LEU A 177 7.76 6.27 3.19
CA LEU A 177 6.34 6.13 2.83
C LEU A 177 5.89 4.67 2.68
N VAL A 178 6.80 3.70 2.80
CA VAL A 178 6.52 2.28 2.57
C VAL A 178 7.25 1.43 3.60
N GLY A 179 6.50 0.65 4.37
CA GLY A 179 7.05 -0.15 5.46
C GLY A 179 6.31 -1.46 5.70
N CYS A 180 6.07 -2.25 4.64
CA CYS A 180 5.29 -3.49 4.73
C CYS A 180 5.97 -4.57 5.57
N THR A 181 5.17 -5.37 6.27
CA THR A 181 5.62 -6.59 6.96
C THR A 181 4.60 -7.69 6.73
N SER A 182 5.07 -8.87 6.34
CA SER A 182 4.25 -10.06 6.16
C SER A 182 4.95 -11.29 6.75
N PHE A 183 4.18 -12.28 7.12
CA PHE A 183 4.68 -13.55 7.62
C PHE A 183 3.74 -14.68 7.26
N ALA A 184 4.25 -15.91 7.33
CA ALA A 184 3.49 -17.15 7.17
C ALA A 184 3.91 -18.15 8.22
N ALA A 185 2.95 -18.98 8.68
CA ALA A 185 3.23 -20.12 9.54
C ALA A 185 2.37 -21.32 9.11
N TRP A 186 2.90 -22.53 9.26
CA TRP A 186 2.24 -23.78 8.89
C TRP A 186 2.73 -24.95 9.75
N GLY A 187 2.18 -26.12 9.54
CA GLY A 187 2.60 -27.34 10.25
C GLY A 187 2.56 -27.17 11.77
N GLY A 188 3.68 -27.41 12.43
CA GLY A 188 3.81 -27.34 13.89
C GLY A 188 3.55 -25.96 14.50
N ASN A 189 3.72 -24.88 13.74
CA ASN A 189 3.56 -23.50 14.20
C ASN A 189 2.14 -22.94 13.99
N SER A 190 1.21 -23.72 13.41
CA SER A 190 -0.19 -23.36 13.25
C SER A 190 -1.09 -24.27 14.08
N LYS A 191 -2.17 -23.76 14.69
CA LYS A 191 -3.06 -24.52 15.60
C LYS A 191 -3.73 -25.72 14.92
N ASP A 192 -4.06 -25.61 13.64
CA ASP A 192 -4.67 -26.69 12.87
C ASP A 192 -3.71 -27.33 11.85
N GLY A 193 -2.44 -26.97 11.88
CA GLY A 193 -1.40 -27.46 10.98
C GLY A 193 -1.47 -26.87 9.56
N LYS A 194 -2.50 -26.09 9.23
CA LYS A 194 -2.67 -25.46 7.93
C LYS A 194 -1.90 -24.16 7.80
N LEU A 195 -1.65 -23.77 6.56
CA LEU A 195 -0.99 -22.48 6.26
C LEU A 195 -1.85 -21.29 6.72
N ILE A 196 -1.24 -20.38 7.42
CA ILE A 196 -1.81 -19.07 7.78
C ILE A 196 -0.82 -17.96 7.45
N ILE A 197 -1.31 -16.84 6.92
CA ILE A 197 -0.48 -15.73 6.47
C ILE A 197 -1.06 -14.44 7.01
N GLY A 198 -0.21 -13.57 7.54
CA GLY A 198 -0.57 -12.22 7.98
C GLY A 198 0.28 -11.16 7.28
N ARG A 199 -0.33 -10.00 6.98
CA ARG A 199 0.37 -8.90 6.34
C ARG A 199 -0.21 -7.54 6.67
N ASN A 200 0.66 -6.56 6.95
CA ASN A 200 0.35 -5.12 6.93
C ASN A 200 0.90 -4.48 5.66
N PHE A 201 0.04 -3.79 4.92
CA PHE A 201 0.42 -2.96 3.79
C PHE A 201 0.55 -1.51 4.24
N ASP A 202 1.72 -1.17 4.75
CA ASP A 202 2.05 0.18 5.19
C ASP A 202 2.54 0.99 3.98
N PHE A 203 1.58 1.55 3.27
CA PHE A 203 1.78 2.43 2.14
C PHE A 203 0.98 3.71 2.37
N TYR A 204 1.71 4.81 2.62
CA TYR A 204 1.10 6.09 2.92
C TYR A 204 1.23 7.04 1.72
N ALA A 205 0.10 7.34 1.10
CA ALA A 205 0.01 8.30 0.00
C ALA A 205 -0.69 9.61 0.41
N GLY A 206 -0.86 9.84 1.72
CA GLY A 206 -1.55 10.97 2.29
C GLY A 206 -2.78 10.56 3.12
N LYS A 207 -3.24 11.49 3.95
CA LYS A 207 -4.45 11.31 4.78
C LYS A 207 -5.65 11.12 3.86
N GLY A 208 -6.42 10.07 4.04
CA GLY A 208 -7.58 9.73 3.20
C GLY A 208 -7.31 8.64 2.15
N PHE A 209 -6.05 8.28 1.86
CA PHE A 209 -5.73 7.23 0.88
C PHE A 209 -6.39 5.87 1.19
N SER A 210 -6.49 5.51 2.45
CA SER A 210 -7.09 4.24 2.90
C SER A 210 -8.60 4.32 3.16
N GLU A 211 -9.23 5.49 3.00
CA GLU A 211 -10.65 5.68 3.37
C GLU A 211 -11.59 4.93 2.41
N GLU A 212 -11.30 4.95 1.11
CA GLU A 212 -12.08 4.27 0.07
C GLU A 212 -11.46 2.90 -0.33
N LYS A 213 -10.98 2.16 0.65
CA LYS A 213 -10.44 0.81 0.48
C LYS A 213 -11.46 -0.15 -0.14
N MET A 214 -11.03 -0.90 -1.15
CA MET A 214 -11.87 -1.84 -1.89
C MET A 214 -11.42 -3.29 -1.69
N VAL A 215 -12.38 -4.18 -1.44
CA VAL A 215 -12.22 -5.64 -1.53
C VAL A 215 -12.88 -6.07 -2.83
N VAL A 216 -12.07 -6.48 -3.80
CA VAL A 216 -12.54 -6.81 -5.15
C VAL A 216 -12.51 -8.33 -5.35
N PHE A 217 -13.65 -8.92 -5.67
CA PHE A 217 -13.81 -10.32 -6.06
C PHE A 217 -13.96 -10.39 -7.57
N MET A 218 -12.99 -10.97 -8.23
CA MET A 218 -12.91 -11.00 -9.69
C MET A 218 -13.07 -12.41 -10.22
N LYS A 219 -14.02 -12.59 -11.15
CA LYS A 219 -14.24 -13.83 -11.88
C LYS A 219 -14.02 -13.59 -13.37
N PRO A 220 -12.76 -13.62 -13.84
CA PRO A 220 -12.44 -13.39 -15.24
C PRO A 220 -13.00 -14.51 -16.13
N GLU A 221 -13.20 -14.20 -17.43
CA GLU A 221 -13.59 -15.22 -18.42
C GLU A 221 -12.52 -16.32 -18.54
N LYS A 222 -11.23 -15.94 -18.40
CA LYS A 222 -10.08 -16.85 -18.44
C LYS A 222 -9.30 -16.78 -17.15
N GLY A 223 -8.88 -17.94 -16.67
CA GLY A 223 -8.10 -18.06 -15.45
C GLY A 223 -8.95 -18.36 -14.22
N ILE A 224 -8.33 -18.27 -13.06
CA ILE A 224 -8.89 -18.63 -11.77
C ILE A 224 -9.58 -17.41 -11.18
N PRO A 225 -10.80 -17.52 -10.60
CA PRO A 225 -11.38 -16.46 -9.80
C PRO A 225 -10.48 -16.11 -8.62
N PHE A 226 -10.39 -14.82 -8.28
CA PHE A 226 -9.53 -14.34 -7.21
C PHE A 226 -10.12 -13.10 -6.51
N MET A 227 -9.69 -12.87 -5.29
CA MET A 227 -9.91 -11.61 -4.59
C MET A 227 -8.60 -10.82 -4.47
N LEU A 228 -8.72 -9.50 -4.40
CA LEU A 228 -7.63 -8.60 -4.05
C LEU A 228 -8.14 -7.44 -3.20
N VAL A 229 -7.24 -6.85 -2.40
CA VAL A 229 -7.48 -5.56 -1.76
C VAL A 229 -6.86 -4.47 -2.62
N SER A 230 -7.62 -3.41 -2.87
CA SER A 230 -7.31 -2.37 -3.83
C SER A 230 -7.79 -0.99 -3.36
N TRP A 231 -7.62 -0.01 -4.22
CA TRP A 231 -8.19 1.33 -4.14
C TRP A 231 -8.80 1.72 -5.50
N PRO A 232 -9.71 2.72 -5.56
CA PRO A 232 -10.39 3.09 -6.81
C PRO A 232 -9.42 3.46 -7.94
N GLY A 233 -9.68 2.95 -9.14
CA GLY A 233 -8.83 3.16 -10.33
C GLY A 233 -7.58 2.28 -10.38
N PHE A 234 -7.49 1.24 -9.51
CA PHE A 234 -6.37 0.32 -9.50
C PHE A 234 -6.84 -1.13 -9.41
N LEU A 235 -6.56 -1.93 -10.41
CA LEU A 235 -6.89 -3.37 -10.47
C LEU A 235 -5.63 -4.26 -10.47
N GLY A 236 -4.50 -3.74 -10.07
CA GLY A 236 -3.30 -4.50 -9.75
C GLY A 236 -3.42 -5.19 -8.39
N ALA A 237 -2.65 -6.24 -8.14
CA ALA A 237 -2.69 -6.97 -6.88
C ALA A 237 -1.50 -6.60 -5.98
N VAL A 238 -1.78 -6.09 -4.79
CA VAL A 238 -0.78 -5.88 -3.73
C VAL A 238 -0.95 -6.89 -2.60
N SER A 239 -2.17 -7.42 -2.43
CA SER A 239 -2.56 -8.53 -1.57
C SER A 239 -3.74 -9.24 -2.20
N GLY A 240 -3.74 -10.55 -2.22
CA GLY A 240 -4.88 -11.31 -2.75
C GLY A 240 -4.74 -12.81 -2.58
N MET A 241 -5.86 -13.51 -2.85
CA MET A 241 -5.95 -14.97 -2.85
C MET A 241 -6.88 -15.43 -3.97
N ASN A 242 -6.49 -16.48 -4.70
CA ASN A 242 -7.36 -17.08 -5.71
C ASN A 242 -8.19 -18.25 -5.16
N ALA A 243 -9.16 -18.70 -5.95
CA ALA A 243 -10.07 -19.79 -5.60
C ALA A 243 -9.40 -21.19 -5.52
N LYS A 244 -8.07 -21.26 -5.73
CA LYS A 244 -7.25 -22.47 -5.51
C LYS A 244 -6.40 -22.35 -4.23
N GLY A 245 -6.55 -21.26 -3.46
CA GLY A 245 -5.78 -21.02 -2.26
C GLY A 245 -4.32 -20.62 -2.53
N LEU A 246 -4.02 -20.05 -3.69
CA LEU A 246 -2.75 -19.37 -3.91
C LEU A 246 -2.88 -17.92 -3.46
N THR A 247 -1.96 -17.46 -2.62
CA THR A 247 -1.93 -16.07 -2.12
C THR A 247 -0.74 -15.30 -2.64
N VAL A 248 -0.89 -14.00 -2.75
CA VAL A 248 0.22 -13.07 -2.99
C VAL A 248 0.18 -11.93 -1.99
N THR A 249 1.34 -11.53 -1.49
CA THR A 249 1.57 -10.22 -0.86
C THR A 249 2.90 -9.66 -1.35
N ILE A 250 3.02 -8.34 -1.47
CA ILE A 250 4.24 -7.70 -1.95
C ILE A 250 4.84 -6.79 -0.88
N ASN A 251 6.15 -6.85 -0.75
CA ASN A 251 6.93 -6.00 0.15
C ASN A 251 8.08 -5.38 -0.63
N ALA A 252 8.19 -4.07 -0.55
CA ALA A 252 9.22 -3.32 -1.24
C ALA A 252 10.63 -3.79 -0.90
N GLY A 253 11.44 -4.08 -1.91
CA GLY A 253 12.88 -4.30 -1.80
C GLY A 253 13.68 -3.10 -2.29
N LYS A 254 14.97 -3.02 -1.98
CA LYS A 254 15.83 -1.92 -2.41
C LYS A 254 16.76 -2.35 -3.53
N SER A 255 16.72 -1.65 -4.65
CA SER A 255 17.71 -1.80 -5.74
C SER A 255 17.88 -0.49 -6.52
N LYS A 256 18.79 -0.53 -7.49
CA LYS A 256 18.98 0.62 -8.40
C LYS A 256 17.73 0.81 -9.27
N ILE A 257 17.26 2.05 -9.35
CA ILE A 257 16.15 2.46 -10.23
C ILE A 257 16.60 2.23 -11.69
N PRO A 258 15.85 1.45 -12.48
CA PRO A 258 16.21 1.22 -13.87
C PRO A 258 15.87 2.44 -14.74
N LEU A 259 16.62 2.62 -15.82
CA LEU A 259 16.35 3.64 -16.84
C LEU A 259 15.25 3.23 -17.84
N LYS A 260 14.71 2.02 -17.72
CA LYS A 260 13.71 1.45 -18.64
C LYS A 260 12.49 0.99 -17.87
N THR A 261 11.32 1.16 -18.44
CA THR A 261 10.06 0.62 -17.93
C THR A 261 10.04 -0.91 -18.03
N GLY A 262 9.26 -1.54 -17.19
CA GLY A 262 8.98 -2.97 -17.17
C GLY A 262 7.52 -3.24 -16.81
N THR A 263 7.17 -4.50 -16.60
CA THR A 263 5.86 -4.87 -16.06
C THR A 263 5.73 -4.36 -14.64
N PRO A 264 4.67 -3.60 -14.31
CA PRO A 264 4.39 -3.24 -12.93
C PRO A 264 4.29 -4.49 -12.05
N ILE A 265 4.86 -4.43 -10.85
CA ILE A 265 4.85 -5.58 -9.96
C ILE A 265 3.43 -6.03 -9.60
N SER A 266 2.54 -5.08 -9.41
CA SER A 266 1.12 -5.31 -9.12
C SER A 266 0.38 -6.03 -10.26
N ILE A 267 0.82 -5.84 -11.49
CA ILE A 267 0.30 -6.56 -12.67
C ILE A 267 0.88 -7.97 -12.73
N LEU A 268 2.17 -8.13 -12.43
CA LEU A 268 2.78 -9.45 -12.33
C LEU A 268 2.08 -10.30 -11.24
N THR A 269 1.87 -9.74 -10.06
CA THR A 269 1.21 -10.46 -8.96
C THR A 269 -0.27 -10.75 -9.24
N ARG A 270 -0.96 -9.88 -9.97
CA ARG A 270 -2.29 -10.18 -10.50
C ARG A 270 -2.27 -11.33 -11.50
N GLU A 271 -1.28 -11.38 -12.40
CA GLU A 271 -1.11 -12.50 -13.33
C GLU A 271 -0.88 -13.82 -12.60
N ILE A 272 -0.07 -13.81 -11.53
CA ILE A 272 0.12 -14.96 -10.65
C ILE A 272 -1.20 -15.41 -10.02
N LEU A 273 -2.00 -14.49 -9.44
CA LEU A 273 -3.31 -14.83 -8.87
C LEU A 273 -4.27 -15.40 -9.89
N GLN A 274 -4.27 -14.88 -11.11
CA GLN A 274 -5.22 -15.30 -12.15
C GLN A 274 -4.85 -16.63 -12.78
N TYR A 275 -3.57 -17.03 -12.79
CA TYR A 275 -3.12 -18.16 -13.62
C TYR A 275 -2.32 -19.23 -12.88
N ALA A 276 -1.81 -18.98 -11.67
CA ALA A 276 -1.07 -19.98 -10.91
C ALA A 276 -1.95 -20.73 -9.90
N THR A 277 -1.71 -22.02 -9.73
CA THR A 277 -2.38 -22.88 -8.75
C THR A 277 -1.47 -23.32 -7.61
N ASN A 278 -0.14 -23.18 -7.78
CA ASN A 278 0.90 -23.64 -6.87
C ASN A 278 2.14 -22.74 -6.96
N ILE A 279 3.12 -22.98 -6.09
CA ILE A 279 4.37 -22.20 -6.00
C ILE A 279 5.18 -22.29 -7.29
N GLU A 280 5.27 -23.46 -7.93
CA GLU A 280 6.08 -23.65 -9.14
C GLU A 280 5.57 -22.79 -10.30
N GLU A 281 4.24 -22.82 -10.54
CA GLU A 281 3.61 -21.98 -11.56
C GLU A 281 3.79 -20.49 -11.29
N ALA A 282 3.70 -20.06 -10.02
CA ALA A 282 3.96 -18.67 -9.62
C ALA A 282 5.40 -18.24 -9.94
N ILE A 283 6.39 -19.12 -9.69
CA ILE A 283 7.81 -18.87 -10.01
C ILE A 283 8.02 -18.74 -11.52
N GLU A 284 7.41 -19.60 -12.33
CA GLU A 284 7.55 -19.56 -13.79
C GLU A 284 6.91 -18.28 -14.39
N ILE A 285 5.73 -17.88 -13.91
CA ILE A 285 5.12 -16.60 -14.30
C ILE A 285 6.05 -15.44 -13.93
N ALA A 286 6.57 -15.43 -12.70
CA ALA A 286 7.49 -14.39 -12.26
C ALA A 286 8.78 -14.34 -13.14
N LYS A 287 9.34 -15.48 -13.54
CA LYS A 287 10.52 -15.54 -14.44
C LYS A 287 10.23 -14.95 -15.82
N SER A 288 9.02 -15.14 -16.33
CA SER A 288 8.63 -14.71 -17.68
C SER A 288 8.57 -13.18 -17.83
N ARG A 289 8.45 -12.42 -16.74
CA ARG A 289 8.24 -10.97 -16.74
C ARG A 289 9.47 -10.20 -16.27
N LYS A 290 9.79 -9.11 -16.97
CA LYS A 290 10.79 -8.11 -16.54
C LYS A 290 10.09 -6.99 -15.81
N VAL A 291 10.39 -6.82 -14.54
CA VAL A 291 9.87 -5.73 -13.70
C VAL A 291 10.81 -4.52 -13.71
N PHE A 292 10.34 -3.37 -13.26
CA PHE A 292 11.18 -2.18 -13.17
C PHE A 292 11.46 -1.73 -11.72
N VAL A 293 10.79 -2.34 -10.74
CA VAL A 293 11.07 -2.13 -9.31
C VAL A 293 11.58 -3.40 -8.66
N SER A 294 12.01 -3.29 -7.44
CA SER A 294 12.50 -4.40 -6.63
C SER A 294 11.51 -4.75 -5.54
N GLU A 295 11.07 -6.01 -5.53
CA GLU A 295 10.02 -6.50 -4.64
C GLU A 295 10.30 -7.90 -4.15
N SER A 296 9.89 -8.14 -2.90
CA SER A 296 9.67 -9.47 -2.35
C SER A 296 8.19 -9.83 -2.48
N ILE A 297 7.89 -10.93 -3.16
CA ILE A 297 6.52 -11.46 -3.33
C ILE A 297 6.41 -12.70 -2.45
N LEU A 298 5.69 -12.61 -1.33
CA LEU A 298 5.38 -13.78 -0.53
C LEU A 298 4.23 -14.53 -1.19
N ILE A 299 4.49 -15.77 -1.56
CA ILE A 299 3.54 -16.71 -2.15
C ILE A 299 3.19 -17.75 -1.10
N GLY A 300 1.92 -17.87 -0.75
CA GLY A 300 1.40 -19.01 0.00
C GLY A 300 0.55 -19.90 -0.90
N SER A 301 0.59 -21.19 -0.68
CA SER A 301 -0.11 -22.15 -1.52
C SER A 301 -0.77 -23.24 -0.69
N ALA A 302 -2.09 -23.37 -0.83
CA ALA A 302 -2.85 -24.48 -0.25
C ALA A 302 -2.41 -25.84 -0.83
N ALA A 303 -2.07 -25.88 -2.12
CA ALA A 303 -1.62 -27.10 -2.78
C ALA A 303 -0.27 -27.61 -2.24
N ASP A 304 0.62 -26.68 -1.87
CA ASP A 304 1.95 -26.99 -1.34
C ASP A 304 2.00 -27.01 0.20
N GLY A 305 0.95 -26.54 0.90
CA GLY A 305 0.87 -26.45 2.36
C GLY A 305 1.94 -25.57 3.02
N LYS A 306 2.49 -24.60 2.29
CA LYS A 306 3.61 -23.74 2.74
C LYS A 306 3.66 -22.42 1.99
N ALA A 307 4.61 -21.56 2.39
CA ALA A 307 4.91 -20.30 1.72
C ALA A 307 6.38 -20.19 1.32
N VAL A 308 6.64 -19.35 0.31
CA VAL A 308 7.99 -18.95 -0.14
C VAL A 308 8.01 -17.46 -0.46
N ILE A 309 9.20 -16.86 -0.61
CA ILE A 309 9.35 -15.50 -1.12
C ILE A 309 10.06 -15.55 -2.47
N ILE A 310 9.40 -15.03 -3.50
CA ILE A 310 10.02 -14.72 -4.79
C ILE A 310 10.57 -13.30 -4.70
N GLU A 311 11.88 -13.15 -4.74
CA GLU A 311 12.54 -11.86 -4.73
C GLU A 311 12.85 -11.43 -6.15
N LYS A 312 12.31 -10.29 -6.55
CA LYS A 312 12.37 -9.80 -7.93
C LYS A 312 12.98 -8.42 -8.00
N SER A 313 13.95 -8.24 -8.90
CA SER A 313 14.50 -6.95 -9.28
C SER A 313 14.55 -6.83 -10.80
N PRO A 314 14.81 -5.66 -11.39
CA PRO A 314 14.97 -5.51 -12.84
C PRO A 314 16.01 -6.42 -13.49
N LYS A 315 16.98 -6.92 -12.72
CA LYS A 315 18.12 -7.71 -13.22
C LYS A 315 18.16 -9.13 -12.72
N LYS A 316 17.56 -9.42 -11.57
CA LYS A 316 17.71 -10.69 -10.87
C LYS A 316 16.36 -11.19 -10.35
N GLN A 317 16.27 -12.48 -10.20
CA GLN A 317 15.24 -13.15 -9.41
C GLN A 317 15.92 -14.10 -8.43
N GLY A 318 15.48 -14.08 -7.19
CA GLY A 318 15.84 -15.01 -6.13
C GLY A 318 14.61 -15.75 -5.61
N LEU A 319 14.84 -16.84 -4.90
CA LEU A 319 13.83 -17.58 -4.16
C LEU A 319 14.36 -17.77 -2.75
N PHE A 320 13.58 -17.34 -1.77
CA PHE A 320 13.83 -17.65 -0.35
C PHE A 320 12.83 -18.68 0.13
N VAL A 321 13.35 -19.75 0.70
CA VAL A 321 12.58 -20.85 1.29
C VAL A 321 13.07 -21.00 2.72
N SER A 322 12.16 -20.94 3.68
CA SER A 322 12.50 -21.20 5.07
C SER A 322 12.74 -22.69 5.30
N GLY A 323 13.72 -23.03 6.15
CA GLY A 323 13.92 -24.38 6.65
C GLY A 323 12.99 -24.76 7.81
N GLU A 324 12.20 -23.81 8.31
CA GLU A 324 11.26 -23.94 9.44
C GLU A 324 9.82 -23.83 8.94
N ASN A 325 8.86 -24.12 9.84
CA ASN A 325 7.43 -23.99 9.53
C ASN A 325 6.91 -22.55 9.69
N GLN A 326 7.78 -21.57 9.47
CA GLN A 326 7.45 -20.14 9.47
C GLN A 326 8.37 -19.37 8.54
N LEU A 327 7.93 -18.19 8.13
CA LEU A 327 8.63 -17.32 7.21
C LEU A 327 8.21 -15.87 7.45
N VAL A 328 9.20 -14.98 7.55
CA VAL A 328 8.98 -13.53 7.70
C VAL A 328 9.50 -12.80 6.48
N CYS A 329 8.76 -11.81 6.02
CA CYS A 329 9.12 -10.92 4.92
C CYS A 329 8.95 -9.46 5.36
N SER A 330 10.04 -8.70 5.36
CA SER A 330 10.04 -7.26 5.56
C SER A 330 10.41 -6.55 4.25
N ASN A 331 11.15 -5.44 4.31
CA ASN A 331 11.50 -4.64 3.13
C ASN A 331 12.95 -4.88 2.66
N HIS A 332 13.51 -6.05 2.86
CA HIS A 332 14.83 -6.43 2.36
C HIS A 332 14.82 -7.84 1.77
N PHE A 333 15.79 -8.12 0.93
CA PHE A 333 15.97 -9.43 0.30
C PHE A 333 16.76 -10.37 1.20
N GLN A 334 16.38 -11.66 1.20
CA GLN A 334 16.92 -12.72 2.06
C GLN A 334 17.60 -13.85 1.29
N SER A 335 17.28 -14.01 -0.04
CA SER A 335 17.82 -15.12 -0.83
C SER A 335 19.32 -14.96 -1.16
N GLU A 336 19.99 -16.06 -1.42
CA GLU A 336 21.40 -16.09 -1.85
C GLU A 336 21.66 -15.23 -3.10
N ALA A 337 20.66 -15.06 -3.98
CA ALA A 337 20.78 -14.22 -5.16
C ALA A 337 21.07 -12.74 -4.83
N PHE A 338 20.67 -12.27 -3.66
CA PHE A 338 20.81 -10.87 -3.23
C PHE A 338 21.77 -10.68 -2.05
N LYS A 339 22.39 -11.73 -1.52
CA LYS A 339 23.28 -11.70 -0.35
C LYS A 339 24.45 -10.72 -0.46
N LYS A 340 24.93 -10.42 -1.69
CA LYS A 340 26.02 -9.47 -1.97
C LYS A 340 25.52 -8.20 -2.67
N ASP A 341 24.23 -7.89 -2.59
CA ASP A 341 23.69 -6.65 -3.16
C ASP A 341 23.89 -5.49 -2.19
N LYS A 342 24.84 -4.60 -2.51
CA LYS A 342 25.21 -3.47 -1.65
C LYS A 342 24.05 -2.56 -1.27
N LYS A 343 23.02 -2.44 -2.13
CA LYS A 343 21.85 -1.63 -1.81
C LYS A 343 20.94 -2.33 -0.80
N ASN A 344 20.83 -3.65 -0.91
CA ASN A 344 20.12 -4.45 0.07
C ASN A 344 20.85 -4.46 1.42
N GLU A 345 22.18 -4.64 1.44
CA GLU A 345 23.00 -4.57 2.66
C GLU A 345 22.86 -3.20 3.36
N GLU A 346 23.02 -2.11 2.60
CA GLU A 346 22.83 -0.75 3.13
C GLU A 346 21.41 -0.54 3.71
N HIS A 347 20.40 -1.13 3.07
CA HIS A 347 19.02 -1.03 3.53
C HIS A 347 18.77 -1.80 4.83
N ILE A 348 19.34 -3.01 4.94
CA ILE A 348 19.31 -3.82 6.15
C ILE A 348 19.97 -3.06 7.32
N GLU A 349 21.14 -2.46 7.08
CA GLU A 349 21.92 -1.78 8.12
C GLU A 349 21.32 -0.46 8.59
N LYS A 350 20.77 0.34 7.66
CA LYS A 350 20.45 1.74 7.93
C LYS A 350 18.96 2.06 8.09
N TRP A 351 18.07 1.14 7.70
CA TRP A 351 16.63 1.34 7.74
C TRP A 351 15.96 0.47 8.81
N HIS A 352 14.68 0.69 9.03
CA HIS A 352 13.86 -0.02 10.03
C HIS A 352 13.41 -1.43 9.59
N SER A 353 13.80 -1.90 8.39
CA SER A 353 13.36 -3.18 7.84
C SER A 353 13.84 -4.38 8.65
N GLN A 354 15.13 -4.39 9.04
CA GLN A 354 15.72 -5.45 9.85
C GLN A 354 15.09 -5.49 11.25
N TYR A 355 14.87 -4.33 11.87
CA TYR A 355 14.21 -4.24 13.17
C TYR A 355 12.83 -4.90 13.17
N ARG A 356 12.00 -4.59 12.17
CA ARG A 356 10.66 -5.20 12.03
C ARG A 356 10.72 -6.71 11.73
N TYR A 357 11.70 -7.15 10.94
CA TYR A 357 11.94 -8.57 10.72
C TYR A 357 12.23 -9.31 12.02
N GLU A 358 13.14 -8.81 12.84
CA GLU A 358 13.50 -9.40 14.13
C GLU A 358 12.35 -9.31 15.14
N ARG A 359 11.64 -8.15 15.20
CA ARG A 359 10.46 -8.01 16.05
C ARG A 359 9.35 -8.99 15.67
N MET A 360 9.13 -9.20 14.39
CA MET A 360 8.14 -10.18 13.92
C MET A 360 8.50 -11.60 14.35
N ASN A 361 9.76 -12.00 14.21
CA ASN A 361 10.20 -13.31 14.71
C ASN A 361 10.00 -13.42 16.24
N GLN A 362 10.37 -12.39 17.01
CA GLN A 362 10.12 -12.37 18.46
C GLN A 362 8.63 -12.55 18.81
N LEU A 363 7.73 -11.92 18.07
CA LEU A 363 6.29 -12.06 18.29
C LEU A 363 5.80 -13.46 17.90
N LEU A 364 6.28 -14.03 16.82
CA LEU A 364 5.95 -15.39 16.40
C LEU A 364 6.45 -16.42 17.43
N ASP A 365 7.68 -16.28 17.91
CA ASP A 365 8.30 -17.17 18.90
C ASP A 365 7.62 -17.07 20.28
N SER A 366 6.89 -15.99 20.56
CA SER A 366 6.14 -15.82 21.81
C SER A 366 4.81 -16.60 21.86
N VAL A 367 4.38 -17.17 20.73
CA VAL A 367 3.13 -17.93 20.59
C VAL A 367 3.46 -19.35 20.15
N ASP A 368 3.08 -20.36 20.92
CA ASP A 368 3.38 -21.77 20.61
C ASP A 368 2.81 -22.21 19.26
N LYS A 369 1.53 -21.94 19.02
CA LYS A 369 0.84 -22.20 17.75
C LYS A 369 -0.15 -21.08 17.46
N ILE A 370 -0.08 -20.52 16.26
CA ILE A 370 -0.89 -19.37 15.90
C ILE A 370 -2.20 -19.75 15.21
N ASP A 371 -3.24 -18.95 15.47
CA ASP A 371 -4.48 -18.92 14.70
C ASP A 371 -4.75 -17.50 14.16
N TYR A 372 -5.90 -17.29 13.51
CA TYR A 372 -6.24 -16.00 12.90
C TYR A 372 -6.42 -14.86 13.94
N LEU A 373 -6.74 -15.16 15.20
CA LEU A 373 -6.83 -14.15 16.27
C LEU A 373 -5.43 -13.72 16.72
N ASP A 374 -4.50 -14.67 16.86
CA ASP A 374 -3.10 -14.40 17.16
C ASP A 374 -2.45 -13.57 16.06
N VAL A 375 -2.73 -13.91 14.77
CA VAL A 375 -2.27 -13.13 13.61
C VAL A 375 -2.77 -11.70 13.67
N ALA A 376 -4.05 -11.46 13.96
CA ALA A 376 -4.60 -10.11 14.09
C ALA A 376 -3.92 -9.33 15.23
N SER A 377 -3.67 -9.99 16.38
CA SER A 377 -2.95 -9.40 17.51
C SER A 377 -1.53 -8.99 17.13
N ILE A 378 -0.79 -9.88 16.45
CA ILE A 378 0.56 -9.60 15.94
C ILE A 378 0.56 -8.39 14.97
N LEU A 379 -0.37 -8.38 14.01
CA LEU A 379 -0.48 -7.29 13.05
C LEU A 379 -0.84 -5.94 13.70
N ARG A 380 -1.48 -5.96 14.86
CA ARG A 380 -1.85 -4.78 15.67
C ARG A 380 -0.77 -4.36 16.68
N ASN A 381 0.36 -5.07 16.77
CA ASN A 381 1.41 -4.75 17.74
C ASN A 381 2.07 -3.41 17.44
N LYS A 382 2.03 -2.50 18.40
CA LYS A 382 2.51 -1.10 18.34
C LYS A 382 3.83 -0.87 19.06
N GLU A 383 4.37 -1.92 19.66
CA GLU A 383 5.55 -1.87 20.51
C GLU A 383 6.82 -2.29 19.77
N GLY A 384 7.96 -1.88 20.29
CA GLY A 384 9.27 -2.35 19.88
C GLY A 384 9.67 -3.67 20.54
N PHE A 385 10.99 -3.98 20.52
CA PHE A 385 11.52 -5.17 21.18
C PHE A 385 11.09 -5.25 22.64
N GLU A 386 10.79 -6.47 23.09
CA GLU A 386 10.45 -6.78 24.50
C GLU A 386 9.27 -5.95 25.05
N GLY A 387 8.39 -5.46 24.18
CA GLY A 387 7.26 -4.64 24.59
C GLY A 387 7.61 -3.19 24.92
N LYS A 388 8.79 -2.70 24.53
CA LYS A 388 9.20 -1.32 24.75
C LYS A 388 8.29 -0.36 24.02
N MET A 389 7.79 0.67 24.71
CA MET A 389 7.10 1.78 24.08
C MET A 389 8.09 2.61 23.25
N ILE A 390 7.81 2.75 21.95
CA ILE A 390 8.64 3.46 20.98
C ILE A 390 7.93 4.66 20.34
N GLY A 391 6.73 4.97 20.85
CA GLY A 391 5.83 5.98 20.32
C GLY A 391 4.93 5.44 19.22
N TYR A 392 3.68 5.87 19.25
CA TYR A 392 2.67 5.46 18.27
C TYR A 392 2.98 6.04 16.89
N GLY A 393 2.97 5.21 15.88
CA GLY A 393 3.34 5.59 14.52
C GLY A 393 4.83 5.48 14.22
N ASN A 394 5.65 4.93 15.13
CA ASN A 394 7.05 4.63 14.84
C ASN A 394 7.15 3.51 13.81
N GLU A 395 7.91 3.75 12.75
CA GLU A 395 8.03 2.82 11.61
C GLU A 395 8.83 1.54 11.93
N LYS A 396 9.39 1.45 13.14
CA LYS A 396 9.96 0.22 13.71
C LYS A 396 8.90 -0.74 14.26
N ALA A 397 7.70 -0.26 14.57
CA ALA A 397 6.59 -1.11 15.00
C ALA A 397 6.02 -1.95 13.85
N ILE A 398 5.43 -3.10 14.17
CA ILE A 398 4.67 -3.90 13.19
C ILE A 398 3.43 -3.14 12.73
N ASN A 399 2.71 -2.52 13.67
CA ASN A 399 1.64 -1.58 13.39
C ASN A 399 2.19 -0.16 13.38
N GLN A 400 2.53 0.36 12.20
CA GLN A 400 3.00 1.73 12.00
C GLN A 400 1.85 2.76 12.02
N MET A 401 0.61 2.33 12.26
CA MET A 401 -0.61 3.16 12.30
C MET A 401 -0.82 4.02 11.04
N MET A 402 -0.34 3.53 9.91
CA MET A 402 -0.48 4.16 8.59
C MET A 402 -0.91 3.19 7.48
N ALA A 403 -1.14 1.92 7.81
CA ALA A 403 -1.44 0.90 6.82
C ALA A 403 -2.70 1.22 6.02
N HIS A 404 -2.60 1.02 4.70
CA HIS A 404 -3.79 0.97 3.86
C HIS A 404 -4.70 -0.19 4.29
N HIS A 405 -4.11 -1.38 4.56
CA HIS A 405 -4.85 -2.52 5.11
C HIS A 405 -3.94 -3.51 5.82
N GLY A 406 -4.50 -4.22 6.79
CA GLY A 406 -4.05 -5.52 7.28
C GLY A 406 -4.86 -6.63 6.61
N ILE A 407 -4.25 -7.77 6.35
CA ILE A 407 -4.91 -8.92 5.73
C ILE A 407 -4.41 -10.24 6.35
N ILE A 408 -5.33 -11.21 6.48
CA ILE A 408 -5.03 -12.56 6.97
C ILE A 408 -5.60 -13.55 5.96
N PHE A 409 -4.83 -14.58 5.63
CA PHE A 409 -5.27 -15.67 4.75
C PHE A 409 -5.18 -17.01 5.45
N LYS A 410 -6.18 -17.87 5.23
CA LYS A 410 -6.15 -19.32 5.45
C LYS A 410 -6.42 -20.01 4.13
N PRO A 411 -5.37 -20.30 3.35
CA PRO A 411 -5.48 -20.75 1.96
C PRO A 411 -6.28 -22.03 1.77
N GLU A 412 -6.05 -23.05 2.61
CA GLU A 412 -6.75 -24.35 2.50
C GLU A 412 -8.24 -24.25 2.84
N ASP A 413 -8.62 -23.27 3.66
CA ASP A 413 -10.01 -23.02 4.02
C ASP A 413 -10.69 -22.00 3.09
N LEU A 414 -9.93 -21.36 2.19
CA LEU A 414 -10.35 -20.23 1.33
C LEU A 414 -10.98 -19.08 2.14
N LEU A 415 -10.49 -18.85 3.37
CA LEU A 415 -10.90 -17.75 4.22
C LEU A 415 -9.90 -16.60 4.15
N VAL A 416 -10.43 -15.39 4.11
CA VAL A 416 -9.63 -14.16 4.14
C VAL A 416 -10.27 -13.13 5.06
N TRP A 417 -9.44 -12.42 5.81
CA TRP A 417 -9.85 -11.29 6.65
C TRP A 417 -9.17 -10.02 6.17
N VAL A 418 -9.94 -8.96 6.00
CA VAL A 418 -9.44 -7.64 5.59
C VAL A 418 -9.79 -6.62 6.66
N SER A 419 -8.81 -5.84 7.10
CA SER A 419 -9.04 -4.83 8.13
C SER A 419 -9.86 -3.65 7.62
N ALA A 420 -10.87 -3.26 8.40
CA ALA A 420 -11.55 -1.98 8.28
C ALA A 420 -10.67 -0.84 8.85
N ASN A 421 -11.11 0.42 8.66
CA ASN A 421 -10.44 1.58 9.24
C ASN A 421 -10.75 1.71 10.75
N PRO A 422 -9.86 2.35 11.53
CA PRO A 422 -8.64 3.01 11.10
C PRO A 422 -7.46 2.03 10.96
N CYS A 423 -6.67 2.16 9.89
CA CYS A 423 -5.49 1.34 9.59
C CYS A 423 -5.82 -0.16 9.65
N GLN A 424 -5.10 -0.97 10.48
CA GLN A 424 -5.41 -2.38 10.78
C GLN A 424 -6.02 -2.58 12.18
N MET A 425 -6.52 -1.52 12.80
CA MET A 425 -7.12 -1.55 14.14
C MET A 425 -8.65 -1.68 14.13
N GLY A 426 -9.32 -1.37 13.02
CA GLY A 426 -10.74 -1.69 12.82
C GLY A 426 -10.97 -3.20 12.79
N GLU A 427 -12.21 -3.61 12.57
CA GLU A 427 -12.56 -5.02 12.44
C GLU A 427 -11.76 -5.68 11.31
N PHE A 428 -11.38 -6.94 11.50
CA PHE A 428 -10.93 -7.78 10.39
C PHE A 428 -12.13 -8.56 9.87
N VAL A 429 -12.68 -8.09 8.76
CA VAL A 429 -13.90 -8.62 8.14
C VAL A 429 -13.58 -9.89 7.38
N CYS A 430 -14.24 -11.00 7.75
CA CYS A 430 -13.99 -12.32 7.19
C CYS A 430 -14.84 -12.59 5.94
N TYR A 431 -14.21 -13.11 4.89
CA TYR A 431 -14.87 -13.56 3.67
C TYR A 431 -14.55 -15.04 3.38
N ASP A 432 -15.56 -15.79 2.96
CA ASP A 432 -15.43 -17.17 2.48
C ASP A 432 -15.47 -17.16 0.94
N LEU A 433 -14.32 -17.34 0.30
CA LEU A 433 -14.22 -17.27 -1.16
C LEU A 433 -15.00 -18.37 -1.88
N ASN A 434 -15.20 -19.54 -1.23
CA ASN A 434 -16.07 -20.57 -1.80
C ASN A 434 -17.49 -20.04 -1.98
N LYS A 435 -18.04 -19.39 -0.96
CA LYS A 435 -19.38 -18.79 -1.01
C LYS A 435 -19.43 -17.62 -1.98
N VAL A 436 -18.44 -16.73 -1.92
CA VAL A 436 -18.41 -15.55 -2.78
C VAL A 436 -18.51 -15.95 -4.25
N PHE A 437 -17.67 -16.85 -4.72
CA PHE A 437 -17.64 -17.21 -6.15
C PHE A 437 -18.77 -18.15 -6.60
N LYS A 438 -19.39 -18.88 -5.67
CA LYS A 438 -20.52 -19.76 -5.99
C LYS A 438 -21.86 -19.07 -5.89
N GLU A 439 -22.06 -18.22 -4.87
CA GLU A 439 -23.39 -17.75 -4.46
C GLU A 439 -23.63 -16.28 -4.74
N TYR A 440 -22.57 -15.43 -4.72
CA TYR A 440 -22.76 -13.98 -4.71
C TYR A 440 -22.56 -13.28 -6.06
N GLY A 441 -22.25 -14.02 -7.13
CA GLY A 441 -22.35 -13.49 -8.49
C GLY A 441 -23.81 -13.18 -8.84
N GLY A 442 -24.09 -11.93 -9.21
CA GLY A 442 -25.45 -11.45 -9.48
C GLY A 442 -26.27 -11.12 -8.24
N LEU A 443 -25.61 -10.86 -7.09
CA LEU A 443 -26.27 -10.36 -5.88
C LEU A 443 -27.01 -9.05 -6.19
N GLN A 444 -28.30 -8.99 -5.87
CA GLN A 444 -29.20 -7.83 -6.07
C GLN A 444 -29.81 -7.36 -4.75
N SER A 445 -29.12 -7.56 -3.65
CA SER A 445 -29.56 -7.17 -2.32
C SER A 445 -28.40 -6.60 -1.50
N ASP A 446 -28.71 -5.89 -0.47
CA ASP A 446 -27.78 -5.37 0.53
C ASP A 446 -27.31 -6.43 1.55
N LYS A 447 -27.66 -7.70 1.31
CA LYS A 447 -27.28 -8.80 2.21
C LYS A 447 -25.77 -8.88 2.37
N SER A 448 -25.32 -8.89 3.62
CA SER A 448 -23.91 -9.05 3.97
C SER A 448 -23.34 -10.33 3.42
N ILE A 449 -22.10 -10.24 2.87
CA ILE A 449 -21.33 -11.40 2.40
C ILE A 449 -20.23 -11.81 3.38
N ASP A 450 -20.06 -11.08 4.48
CA ASP A 450 -19.09 -11.39 5.52
C ASP A 450 -19.51 -12.63 6.33
N VAL A 451 -18.52 -13.35 6.84
CA VAL A 451 -18.71 -14.45 7.79
C VAL A 451 -18.72 -13.87 9.21
N VAL A 452 -19.90 -13.42 9.66
CA VAL A 452 -20.08 -12.70 10.93
C VAL A 452 -19.42 -13.40 12.11
N SER A 453 -19.57 -14.72 12.23
CA SER A 453 -19.02 -15.54 13.33
C SER A 453 -17.48 -15.63 13.35
N LYS A 454 -16.82 -15.22 12.27
CA LYS A 454 -15.36 -15.23 12.12
C LYS A 454 -14.75 -13.82 12.00
N THR A 455 -15.56 -12.79 11.81
CA THR A 455 -15.10 -11.40 11.80
C THR A 455 -14.51 -11.05 13.17
N ILE A 456 -13.26 -10.55 13.18
CA ILE A 456 -12.54 -10.19 14.40
C ILE A 456 -12.93 -8.76 14.79
N PRO A 457 -13.31 -8.50 16.05
CA PRO A 457 -13.66 -7.16 16.52
C PRO A 457 -12.51 -6.14 16.34
N GLU A 458 -12.86 -4.88 16.36
CA GLU A 458 -11.89 -3.78 16.40
C GLU A 458 -10.94 -3.90 17.60
N ASP A 459 -9.73 -3.33 17.48
CA ASP A 459 -8.78 -3.23 18.58
C ASP A 459 -9.34 -2.28 19.66
N PRO A 460 -9.48 -2.71 20.92
CA PRO A 460 -9.95 -1.84 22.01
C PRO A 460 -9.14 -0.55 22.16
N PHE A 461 -7.88 -0.55 21.71
CA PHE A 461 -7.00 0.63 21.72
C PHE A 461 -7.63 1.86 21.08
N ILE A 462 -8.45 1.71 20.02
CA ILE A 462 -9.07 2.85 19.35
C ILE A 462 -10.03 3.67 20.25
N ARG A 463 -10.46 3.08 21.38
CA ARG A 463 -11.35 3.73 22.37
C ARG A 463 -10.58 4.34 23.53
N THR A 464 -9.25 4.24 23.56
CA THR A 464 -8.42 4.74 24.66
C THR A 464 -8.07 6.22 24.50
N LYS A 465 -7.63 6.84 25.59
CA LYS A 465 -7.09 8.20 25.60
C LYS A 465 -5.80 8.29 24.78
N GLU A 466 -5.00 7.27 24.81
CA GLU A 466 -3.74 7.16 24.07
C GLU A 466 -3.97 7.24 22.56
N PHE A 467 -5.02 6.61 22.04
CA PHE A 467 -5.39 6.74 20.63
C PHE A 467 -5.89 8.16 20.31
N GLN A 468 -6.67 8.80 21.16
CA GLN A 468 -7.08 10.19 20.98
C GLN A 468 -5.88 11.14 21.00
N ASN A 469 -4.94 10.90 21.90
CA ASN A 469 -3.66 11.63 21.94
C ASN A 469 -2.89 11.45 20.63
N TYR A 470 -2.80 10.22 20.10
CA TYR A 470 -2.16 9.97 18.79
C TYR A 470 -2.86 10.74 17.66
N LEU A 471 -4.17 10.81 17.62
CA LEU A 471 -4.89 11.61 16.62
C LEU A 471 -4.60 13.10 16.77
N THR A 472 -4.48 13.60 18.00
CA THR A 472 -4.05 14.96 18.32
C THR A 472 -2.62 15.20 17.81
N PHE A 473 -1.69 14.27 18.08
CA PHE A 473 -0.33 14.31 17.56
C PHE A 473 -0.31 14.46 16.04
N ARG A 474 -1.04 13.63 15.30
CA ARG A 474 -1.11 13.68 13.83
C ARG A 474 -1.61 15.03 13.30
N LYS A 475 -2.52 15.68 14.02
CA LYS A 475 -3.04 17.02 13.66
C LYS A 475 -2.02 18.12 13.97
N LEU A 476 -1.40 18.06 15.13
CA LEU A 476 -0.41 19.06 15.56
C LEU A 476 0.89 18.95 14.78
N GLU A 477 1.29 17.73 14.37
CA GLU A 477 2.46 17.48 13.54
C GLU A 477 2.44 18.32 12.26
N GLU A 478 1.33 18.36 11.54
CA GLU A 478 1.16 19.18 10.34
C GLU A 478 1.31 20.69 10.66
N THR A 479 0.78 21.12 11.80
CA THR A 479 0.91 22.51 12.25
C THR A 479 2.37 22.87 12.56
N VAL A 480 3.09 21.99 13.25
CA VAL A 480 4.52 22.19 13.58
C VAL A 480 5.36 22.22 12.30
N ASP A 481 5.11 21.32 11.35
CA ASP A 481 5.81 21.28 10.07
C ASP A 481 5.59 22.55 9.25
N ASN A 482 4.35 23.05 9.17
CA ASN A 482 4.03 24.28 8.46
C ASN A 482 4.71 25.51 9.06
N LYS A 483 4.81 25.57 10.39
CA LYS A 483 5.49 26.68 11.10
C LYS A 483 7.02 26.52 11.19
N SER A 484 7.52 25.35 10.80
CA SER A 484 8.96 25.06 10.65
C SER A 484 9.49 25.39 9.25
N ASN A 485 8.72 26.06 8.39
CA ASN A 485 9.19 26.57 7.11
C ASN A 485 9.88 27.95 7.30
N GLU A 486 10.93 28.20 6.53
CA GLU A 486 11.73 29.44 6.59
C GLU A 486 10.91 30.72 6.35
N LEU A 487 9.80 30.60 5.62
CA LEU A 487 8.89 31.71 5.30
C LEU A 487 7.85 32.00 6.41
N ALA A 488 7.74 31.13 7.42
CA ALA A 488 6.76 31.32 8.48
C ALA A 488 7.22 32.39 9.50
N THR A 489 6.50 33.49 9.57
CA THR A 489 6.75 34.58 10.56
C THR A 489 6.16 34.23 11.94
N ASP A 490 5.16 33.37 11.96
CA ASP A 490 4.44 33.01 13.18
C ASP A 490 5.26 32.10 14.12
N THR A 491 5.04 32.24 15.41
CA THR A 491 5.63 31.37 16.44
C THR A 491 4.63 30.36 16.97
N LEU A 492 5.12 29.20 17.43
CA LEU A 492 4.32 28.24 18.19
C LEU A 492 4.07 28.79 19.60
N SER A 493 2.83 28.70 20.09
CA SER A 493 2.54 29.04 21.48
C SER A 493 3.12 27.98 22.43
N THR A 494 3.41 28.37 23.66
CA THR A 494 3.88 27.45 24.70
C THR A 494 2.88 26.31 24.94
N GLN A 495 1.60 26.62 24.93
CA GLN A 495 0.52 25.62 25.08
C GLN A 495 0.55 24.59 23.95
N LEU A 496 0.69 25.00 22.68
CA LEU A 496 0.74 24.08 21.54
C LEU A 496 2.01 23.19 21.61
N ILE A 497 3.15 23.75 22.01
CA ILE A 497 4.38 22.99 22.21
C ILE A 497 4.19 21.90 23.26
N GLN A 498 3.60 22.25 24.40
CA GLN A 498 3.33 21.30 25.47
C GLN A 498 2.37 20.20 25.00
N GLU A 499 1.24 20.58 24.39
CA GLU A 499 0.26 19.62 23.87
C GLU A 499 0.88 18.68 22.82
N PHE A 500 1.74 19.20 21.92
CA PHE A 500 2.44 18.39 20.94
C PHE A 500 3.38 17.37 21.59
N LEU A 501 4.15 17.75 22.60
CA LEU A 501 5.04 16.82 23.31
C LEU A 501 4.27 15.76 24.11
N GLU A 502 3.16 16.13 24.75
CA GLU A 502 2.35 15.24 25.58
C GLU A 502 1.47 14.28 24.73
N SER A 503 1.19 14.65 23.48
CA SER A 503 0.31 13.87 22.60
C SER A 503 0.91 12.52 22.14
N ASN A 504 2.25 12.40 22.11
CA ASN A 504 2.94 11.14 21.79
C ASN A 504 4.34 11.11 22.45
N PRO A 505 4.40 11.02 23.80
CA PRO A 505 5.60 11.35 24.56
C PRO A 505 6.78 10.40 24.30
N ASP A 506 6.55 9.16 23.89
CA ASP A 506 7.59 8.17 23.62
C ASP A 506 8.16 8.26 22.18
N TYR A 507 7.51 9.02 21.30
CA TYR A 507 7.95 9.13 19.91
C TYR A 507 9.06 10.18 19.76
N TYR A 508 10.21 9.76 19.24
CA TYR A 508 11.36 10.67 19.03
C TYR A 508 11.01 11.85 18.11
N LEU A 509 10.10 11.64 17.18
CA LEU A 509 9.75 12.59 16.13
C LEU A 509 9.17 13.90 16.68
N ASN A 510 8.44 13.87 17.82
CA ASN A 510 7.96 15.08 18.48
C ASN A 510 9.12 16.02 18.83
N ASN A 511 10.12 15.47 19.52
CA ASN A 511 11.30 16.23 19.94
C ASN A 511 12.15 16.65 18.74
N TYR A 512 12.33 15.76 17.76
CA TYR A 512 13.10 16.06 16.56
C TYR A 512 12.50 17.21 15.75
N LYS A 513 11.18 17.21 15.50
CA LYS A 513 10.48 18.29 14.79
C LYS A 513 10.55 19.62 15.56
N LEU A 514 10.33 19.57 16.87
CA LEU A 514 10.42 20.74 17.72
C LEU A 514 11.85 21.30 17.78
N ALA A 515 12.87 20.44 17.82
CA ALA A 515 14.28 20.86 17.75
C ALA A 515 14.58 21.59 16.44
N LYS A 516 14.08 21.08 15.31
CA LYS A 516 14.20 21.76 13.99
C LYS A 516 13.53 23.11 13.99
N TYR A 517 12.33 23.23 14.58
CA TYR A 517 11.64 24.50 14.75
C TYR A 517 12.47 25.50 15.58
N TYR A 518 12.99 25.10 16.75
CA TYR A 518 13.83 25.97 17.58
C TYR A 518 15.12 26.36 16.88
N GLN A 519 15.76 25.42 16.17
CA GLN A 519 16.97 25.74 15.38
C GLN A 519 16.69 26.81 14.31
N LEU A 520 15.54 26.71 13.62
CA LEU A 520 15.14 27.69 12.61
C LEU A 520 14.88 29.10 13.23
N LYS A 521 14.33 29.13 14.45
CA LYS A 521 14.09 30.37 15.21
C LYS A 521 15.33 30.84 15.99
N GLU A 522 16.52 30.28 15.73
CA GLU A 522 17.80 30.57 16.37
C GLU A 522 17.82 30.38 17.90
N LYS A 523 16.86 29.63 18.44
CA LYS A 523 16.78 29.21 19.84
C LYS A 523 17.61 27.95 20.05
N TYR A 524 18.95 28.15 20.01
CA TYR A 524 19.90 27.03 19.96
C TYR A 524 19.95 26.20 21.23
N TYR A 525 19.73 26.77 22.42
CA TYR A 525 19.70 26.04 23.68
C TYR A 525 18.50 25.07 23.74
N GLU A 526 17.32 25.55 23.37
CA GLU A 526 16.10 24.75 23.31
C GLU A 526 16.22 23.67 22.21
N ALA A 527 16.82 24.02 21.08
CA ALA A 527 17.06 23.05 20.00
C ALA A 527 17.97 21.90 20.45
N ILE A 528 19.07 22.21 21.15
CA ILE A 528 20.01 21.22 21.70
C ILE A 528 19.28 20.26 22.64
N LEU A 529 18.52 20.79 23.60
CA LEU A 529 17.77 19.99 24.55
C LEU A 529 16.82 19.01 23.85
N GLN A 530 16.08 19.50 22.86
CA GLN A 530 15.12 18.65 22.14
C GLN A 530 15.81 17.61 21.26
N TYR A 531 16.95 17.89 20.62
CA TYR A 531 17.75 16.91 19.89
C TYR A 531 18.29 15.82 20.81
N GLU A 532 18.77 16.17 21.98
CA GLU A 532 19.27 15.19 22.97
C GLU A 532 18.16 14.29 23.48
N ILE A 533 16.96 14.83 23.75
CA ILE A 533 15.78 14.01 24.12
C ILE A 533 15.38 13.11 22.94
N ALA A 534 15.38 13.57 21.71
CA ALA A 534 15.08 12.74 20.56
C ALA A 534 16.04 11.54 20.44
N LEU A 535 17.34 11.75 20.63
CA LEU A 535 18.37 10.70 20.60
C LEU A 535 18.26 9.71 21.76
N SER A 536 17.63 10.06 22.89
CA SER A 536 17.41 9.15 24.01
C SER A 536 16.24 8.17 23.78
N LYS A 537 15.45 8.39 22.74
CA LYS A 537 14.31 7.56 22.34
C LYS A 537 14.66 6.60 21.21
N GLU A 538 13.69 5.80 20.77
CA GLU A 538 13.87 4.88 19.65
C GLU A 538 13.74 5.64 18.31
N VAL A 539 14.87 6.08 17.76
CA VAL A 539 14.92 6.75 16.44
C VAL A 539 14.76 5.71 15.34
N THR A 540 13.97 6.02 14.33
CA THR A 540 13.54 5.05 13.31
C THR A 540 14.70 4.56 12.44
N THR A 541 15.56 5.44 11.93
CA THR A 541 16.63 5.10 10.98
C THR A 541 17.99 5.63 11.41
N VAL A 542 19.07 4.99 10.94
CA VAL A 542 20.44 5.48 11.14
C VAL A 542 20.63 6.85 10.48
N TYR A 543 19.99 7.10 9.34
CA TYR A 543 20.07 8.42 8.66
C TYR A 543 19.50 9.54 9.53
N GLU A 544 18.44 9.30 10.26
CA GLU A 544 17.87 10.29 11.18
C GLU A 544 18.74 10.49 12.40
N VAL A 545 19.37 9.44 12.93
CA VAL A 545 20.37 9.58 14.00
C VAL A 545 21.55 10.44 13.52
N GLU A 546 22.04 10.22 12.31
CA GLU A 546 23.11 11.00 11.69
C GLU A 546 22.69 12.47 11.51
N ASP A 547 21.47 12.76 10.97
CA ASP A 547 20.97 14.11 10.78
C ASP A 547 20.78 14.84 12.13
N ILE A 548 20.22 14.17 13.13
CA ILE A 548 20.06 14.75 14.48
C ILE A 548 21.43 15.14 15.06
N ASN A 549 22.42 14.24 14.98
CA ASN A 549 23.77 14.51 15.48
C ASN A 549 24.46 15.67 14.75
N GLU A 550 24.30 15.74 13.42
CA GLU A 550 24.86 16.84 12.62
C GLU A 550 24.24 18.20 13.02
N ARG A 551 22.91 18.24 13.17
CA ARG A 551 22.18 19.44 13.59
C ARG A 551 22.53 19.86 15.01
N LEU A 552 22.62 18.92 15.92
CA LEU A 552 23.06 19.13 17.30
C LEU A 552 24.47 19.75 17.34
N LYS A 553 25.40 19.25 16.53
CA LYS A 553 26.74 19.80 16.38
C LYS A 553 26.73 21.25 15.84
N LYS A 554 25.85 21.54 14.86
CA LYS A 554 25.67 22.91 14.33
C LYS A 554 25.14 23.85 15.39
N CYS A 555 24.11 23.45 16.15
CA CYS A 555 23.56 24.28 17.24
C CYS A 555 24.61 24.57 18.33
N ARG A 556 25.36 23.56 18.78
CA ARG A 556 26.45 23.74 19.78
C ARG A 556 27.56 24.70 19.34
N LYS A 557 27.82 24.82 18.02
CA LYS A 557 28.77 25.81 17.48
C LYS A 557 28.23 27.23 17.49
N LYS A 558 26.91 27.41 17.49
CA LYS A 558 26.27 28.75 17.49
C LYS A 558 26.17 29.39 18.88
N ILE A 559 26.29 28.60 19.94
CA ILE A 559 26.25 29.08 21.34
C ILE A 559 27.64 29.23 21.95
N LYS A 560 28.71 28.81 21.23
CA LYS A 560 30.12 29.12 21.55
C LYS A 560 30.50 30.44 20.93
#